data_78c538715414e46821bc7d8b43cba470
#
_entry.id   78c538715414e46821bc7d8b43cba470
#
_cell.length_a   1.000
_cell.length_b   1.000
_cell.length_c   1.000
_cell.angle_alpha   90.00
_cell.angle_beta   90.00
_cell.angle_gamma   90.00
#
_symmetry.space_group_name_H-M   'P 1'
#
loop_
_entity.id
_entity.type
_entity.pdbx_description
1 polymer ?
#
loop_
_entity_poly.entity_id
_entity_poly.type
_entity_poly.pdbx_seq_one_letter_code
_entity_poly.pdbx_strand_id
1 'polypeptide(L)'
;LAPGAEPIVPPLPGVDLEGVFELHNIPELDALDAYIQAKQVKRAVVIGGGFIGLEVAENLAETGISVSVVEMLNQVMAPVDYEMAVEVHEHLALHGIGLVLGDGLNAIEKVEGSEALKVHTRSGKELETDLVVLSIGVRPNTKLAKESGIEVTQRGHIVTNERMQTSDPDIYAVG
;
A
#
# COMPACT_ATOMS: atom_id res chain seq x y z
N LEU A 1 18.88 8.70 -15.45
CA LEU A 1 18.43 7.87 -14.32
C LEU A 1 16.91 7.73 -14.36
N ALA A 2 16.41 6.53 -14.16
CA ALA A 2 14.98 6.25 -13.98
C ALA A 2 14.83 5.10 -12.94
N PRO A 3 15.22 5.38 -11.67
CA PRO A 3 15.41 4.32 -10.67
C PRO A 3 14.10 3.75 -10.13
N GLY A 4 12.96 4.36 -10.44
CA GLY A 4 11.66 3.97 -9.91
C GLY A 4 11.48 4.27 -8.43
N ALA A 5 10.58 3.52 -7.82
CA ALA A 5 10.26 3.64 -6.40
C ALA A 5 10.10 2.25 -5.79
N GLU A 6 10.11 2.17 -4.49
CA GLU A 6 9.87 0.94 -3.72
C GLU A 6 8.71 1.15 -2.73
N PRO A 7 7.92 0.11 -2.42
CA PRO A 7 6.86 0.20 -1.43
C PRO A 7 7.39 0.65 -0.06
N ILE A 8 6.55 1.35 0.67
CA ILE A 8 6.83 1.71 2.06
C ILE A 8 6.28 0.62 2.96
N VAL A 9 7.17 -0.06 3.68
CA VAL A 9 6.80 -0.97 4.77
C VAL A 9 6.97 -0.22 6.09
N PRO A 10 5.90 -0.06 6.88
CA PRO A 10 6.01 0.64 8.14
C PRO A 10 6.77 -0.23 9.16
N PRO A 11 7.58 0.36 10.05
CA PRO A 11 8.29 -0.39 11.08
C PRO A 11 7.34 -0.75 12.25
N LEU A 12 6.32 -1.56 11.96
CA LEU A 12 5.30 -1.98 12.90
C LEU A 12 5.37 -3.50 13.14
N PRO A 13 4.94 -3.98 14.31
CA PRO A 13 4.91 -5.41 14.61
C PRO A 13 4.06 -6.19 13.60
N GLY A 14 4.58 -7.30 13.10
CA GLY A 14 3.87 -8.27 12.28
C GLY A 14 3.78 -7.96 10.79
N VAL A 15 4.43 -6.91 10.29
CA VAL A 15 4.44 -6.59 8.85
C VAL A 15 5.23 -7.61 8.01
N ASP A 16 6.02 -8.46 8.66
CA ASP A 16 6.83 -9.54 8.07
C ASP A 16 6.18 -10.93 8.23
N LEU A 17 4.96 -11.02 8.74
CA LEU A 17 4.25 -12.28 8.91
C LEU A 17 3.84 -12.88 7.56
N GLU A 18 3.78 -14.21 7.50
CA GLU A 18 3.15 -14.93 6.39
C GLU A 18 1.70 -14.49 6.23
N GLY A 19 1.30 -14.13 5.02
CA GLY A 19 -0.03 -13.56 4.72
C GLY A 19 -0.05 -12.04 4.67
N VAL A 20 1.08 -11.37 4.91
CA VAL A 20 1.25 -9.93 4.70
C VAL A 20 2.07 -9.72 3.43
N PHE A 21 1.55 -8.92 2.51
CA PHE A 21 2.12 -8.69 1.18
C PHE A 21 2.25 -7.20 0.88
N GLU A 22 3.24 -6.88 0.07
CA GLU A 22 3.34 -5.67 -0.72
C GLU A 22 2.97 -6.02 -2.17
N LEU A 23 2.63 -5.03 -2.98
CA LEU A 23 2.37 -5.25 -4.39
C LEU A 23 3.00 -4.14 -5.22
N HIS A 24 4.06 -4.48 -5.94
CA HIS A 24 4.84 -3.54 -6.73
C HIS A 24 5.26 -4.09 -8.10
N ASN A 25 5.41 -5.40 -8.21
CA ASN A 25 5.90 -6.06 -9.42
C ASN A 25 5.18 -7.38 -9.67
N ILE A 26 5.41 -7.96 -10.86
CA ILE A 26 4.76 -9.22 -11.27
C ILE A 26 5.10 -10.39 -10.35
N PRO A 27 6.37 -10.62 -9.93
CA PRO A 27 6.68 -11.69 -9.00
C PRO A 27 5.94 -11.60 -7.66
N GLU A 28 5.70 -10.39 -7.14
CA GLU A 28 4.91 -10.19 -5.91
C GLU A 28 3.43 -10.48 -6.15
N LEU A 29 2.90 -10.11 -7.33
CA LEU A 29 1.53 -10.47 -7.73
C LEU A 29 1.37 -11.99 -7.83
N ASP A 30 2.31 -12.67 -8.48
CA ASP A 30 2.29 -14.13 -8.61
C ASP A 30 2.34 -14.81 -7.24
N ALA A 31 3.14 -14.29 -6.31
CA ALA A 31 3.21 -14.80 -4.93
C ALA A 31 1.91 -14.58 -4.16
N LEU A 32 1.29 -13.41 -4.31
CA LEU A 32 -0.01 -13.07 -3.71
C LEU A 32 -1.10 -14.01 -4.24
N ASP A 33 -1.20 -14.20 -5.56
CA ASP A 33 -2.20 -15.07 -6.17
C ASP A 33 -2.00 -16.54 -5.74
N ALA A 34 -0.77 -17.02 -5.74
CA ALA A 34 -0.45 -18.36 -5.24
C ALA A 34 -0.86 -18.55 -3.77
N TYR A 35 -0.64 -17.54 -2.92
CA TYR A 35 -1.07 -17.57 -1.52
C TYR A 35 -2.59 -17.61 -1.40
N ILE A 36 -3.31 -16.75 -2.14
CA ILE A 36 -4.78 -16.71 -2.15
C ILE A 36 -5.35 -18.09 -2.49
N GLN A 37 -4.82 -18.73 -3.52
CA GLN A 37 -5.29 -20.05 -3.96
C GLN A 37 -4.92 -21.14 -2.96
N ALA A 38 -3.69 -21.19 -2.48
CA ALA A 38 -3.21 -22.23 -1.56
C ALA A 38 -3.92 -22.18 -0.20
N LYS A 39 -4.17 -20.98 0.34
CA LYS A 39 -4.82 -20.78 1.64
C LYS A 39 -6.33 -20.60 1.54
N GLN A 40 -6.88 -20.56 0.32
CA GLN A 40 -8.32 -20.33 0.08
C GLN A 40 -8.83 -19.09 0.83
N VAL A 41 -8.11 -17.97 0.67
CA VAL A 41 -8.38 -16.69 1.33
C VAL A 41 -9.84 -16.28 1.14
N LYS A 42 -10.49 -15.88 2.22
CA LYS A 42 -11.89 -15.41 2.24
C LYS A 42 -12.02 -13.95 2.67
N ARG A 43 -11.03 -13.45 3.44
CA ARG A 43 -11.05 -12.11 4.00
C ARG A 43 -9.69 -11.47 3.75
N ALA A 44 -9.71 -10.23 3.28
CA ALA A 44 -8.51 -9.43 3.08
C ALA A 44 -8.66 -8.05 3.73
N VAL A 45 -7.56 -7.55 4.27
CA VAL A 45 -7.44 -6.16 4.72
C VAL A 45 -6.38 -5.48 3.87
N VAL A 46 -6.75 -4.38 3.23
CA VAL A 46 -5.85 -3.51 2.48
C VAL A 46 -5.52 -2.29 3.35
N ILE A 47 -4.25 -2.06 3.61
CA ILE A 47 -3.78 -0.91 4.39
C ILE A 47 -3.35 0.19 3.43
N GLY A 48 -4.12 1.26 3.39
CA GLY A 48 -3.94 2.41 2.49
C GLY A 48 -5.03 2.52 1.43
N GLY A 49 -5.72 3.64 1.41
CA GLY A 49 -6.82 3.99 0.49
C GLY A 49 -6.39 4.85 -0.70
N GLY A 50 -5.14 4.74 -1.14
CA GLY A 50 -4.64 5.36 -2.37
C GLY A 50 -4.99 4.55 -3.62
N PHE A 51 -4.54 5.00 -4.80
CA PHE A 51 -4.81 4.35 -6.09
C PHE A 51 -4.52 2.84 -6.07
N ILE A 52 -3.32 2.45 -5.67
CA ILE A 52 -2.90 1.04 -5.67
C ILE A 52 -3.78 0.22 -4.71
N GLY A 53 -4.01 0.73 -3.50
CA GLY A 53 -4.81 0.02 -2.50
C GLY A 53 -6.26 -0.19 -2.94
N LEU A 54 -6.86 0.79 -3.60
CA LEU A 54 -8.23 0.66 -4.12
C LEU A 54 -8.32 -0.31 -5.29
N GLU A 55 -7.39 -0.27 -6.23
CA GLU A 55 -7.29 -1.24 -7.32
C GLU A 55 -7.14 -2.68 -6.79
N VAL A 56 -6.29 -2.88 -5.79
CA VAL A 56 -6.13 -4.17 -5.12
C VAL A 56 -7.42 -4.59 -4.44
N ALA A 57 -8.07 -3.68 -3.70
CA ALA A 57 -9.31 -3.98 -2.98
C ALA A 57 -10.44 -4.39 -3.92
N GLU A 58 -10.60 -3.68 -5.05
CA GLU A 58 -11.58 -3.96 -6.08
C GLU A 58 -11.33 -5.34 -6.71
N ASN A 59 -10.12 -5.60 -7.19
CA ASN A 59 -9.75 -6.87 -7.79
C ASN A 59 -9.95 -8.06 -6.83
N LEU A 60 -9.59 -7.93 -5.57
CA LEU A 60 -9.82 -8.96 -4.56
C LEU A 60 -11.33 -9.19 -4.33
N ALA A 61 -12.11 -8.12 -4.25
CA ALA A 61 -13.57 -8.22 -4.06
C ALA A 61 -14.26 -8.90 -5.25
N GLU A 62 -13.83 -8.61 -6.48
CA GLU A 62 -14.35 -9.28 -7.69
C GLU A 62 -14.11 -10.79 -7.70
N THR A 63 -13.06 -11.28 -7.03
CA THR A 63 -12.84 -12.72 -6.86
C THR A 63 -13.69 -13.36 -5.74
N GLY A 64 -14.52 -12.56 -5.06
CA GLY A 64 -15.41 -13.03 -3.99
C GLY A 64 -14.78 -13.00 -2.59
N ILE A 65 -13.62 -12.38 -2.44
CA ILE A 65 -12.97 -12.15 -1.14
C ILE A 65 -13.65 -10.94 -0.45
N SER A 66 -13.99 -11.09 0.82
CA SER A 66 -14.49 -9.99 1.65
C SER A 66 -13.35 -9.03 1.99
N VAL A 67 -13.44 -7.79 1.53
CA VAL A 67 -12.34 -6.81 1.65
C VAL A 67 -12.71 -5.68 2.59
N SER A 68 -11.74 -5.26 3.41
CA SER A 68 -11.79 -4.01 4.16
C SER A 68 -10.55 -3.18 3.87
N VAL A 69 -10.74 -1.87 3.65
CA VAL A 69 -9.66 -0.89 3.48
C VAL A 69 -9.51 -0.10 4.77
N VAL A 70 -8.28 -0.03 5.29
CA VAL A 70 -7.92 0.80 6.45
C VAL A 70 -7.11 1.99 5.94
N GLU A 71 -7.62 3.18 6.14
CA GLU A 71 -6.99 4.43 5.68
C GLU A 71 -6.82 5.42 6.86
N MET A 72 -5.60 5.93 7.01
CA MET A 72 -5.25 6.84 8.10
C MET A 72 -5.92 8.21 7.96
N LEU A 73 -6.21 8.63 6.75
CA LEU A 73 -6.93 9.87 6.47
C LEU A 73 -8.44 9.66 6.55
N ASN A 74 -9.19 10.75 6.65
CA ASN A 74 -10.66 10.72 6.71
C ASN A 74 -11.31 10.41 5.35
N GLN A 75 -10.50 10.16 4.32
CA GLN A 75 -10.96 9.84 2.97
C GLN A 75 -9.97 8.92 2.26
N VAL A 76 -10.46 8.14 1.31
CA VAL A 76 -9.63 7.49 0.30
C VAL A 76 -9.25 8.52 -0.78
N MET A 77 -8.31 8.18 -1.66
CA MET A 77 -7.92 9.04 -2.78
C MET A 77 -7.53 10.45 -2.33
N ALA A 78 -6.62 10.55 -1.35
CA ALA A 78 -6.20 11.83 -0.75
C ALA A 78 -5.89 13.00 -1.72
N PRO A 79 -5.46 12.79 -2.97
CA PRO A 79 -5.23 13.88 -3.93
C PRO A 79 -6.49 14.56 -4.46
N VAL A 80 -7.68 13.96 -4.30
CA VAL A 80 -8.95 14.56 -4.78
C VAL A 80 -9.65 15.30 -3.63
N ASP A 81 -10.53 16.26 -3.99
CA ASP A 81 -11.37 16.94 -3.02
C ASP A 81 -12.33 15.95 -2.32
N TYR A 82 -12.69 16.25 -1.08
CA TYR A 82 -13.50 15.35 -0.26
C TYR A 82 -14.84 14.98 -0.90
N GLU A 83 -15.48 15.93 -1.56
CA GLU A 83 -16.76 15.72 -2.26
C GLU A 83 -16.62 14.67 -3.38
N MET A 84 -15.48 14.62 -4.04
CA MET A 84 -15.18 13.61 -5.04
C MET A 84 -14.83 12.26 -4.40
N ALA A 85 -14.14 12.27 -3.26
CA ALA A 85 -13.83 11.06 -2.52
C ALA A 85 -15.10 10.37 -1.99
N VAL A 86 -16.14 11.12 -1.66
CA VAL A 86 -17.44 10.57 -1.20
C VAL A 86 -18.05 9.65 -2.25
N GLU A 87 -18.01 10.03 -3.53
CA GLU A 87 -18.50 9.17 -4.62
C GLU A 87 -17.75 7.82 -4.66
N VAL A 88 -16.43 7.86 -4.40
CA VAL A 88 -15.63 6.63 -4.30
C VAL A 88 -16.02 5.82 -3.06
N HIS A 89 -16.25 6.46 -1.92
CA HIS A 89 -16.72 5.78 -0.70
C HIS A 89 -18.05 5.04 -0.94
N GLU A 90 -19.00 5.72 -1.58
CA GLU A 90 -20.30 5.13 -1.91
C GLU A 90 -20.16 3.96 -2.87
N HIS A 91 -19.30 4.10 -3.89
CA HIS A 91 -19.02 3.03 -4.85
C HIS A 91 -18.42 1.80 -4.17
N LEU A 92 -17.42 1.99 -3.32
CA LEU A 92 -16.81 0.90 -2.55
C LEU A 92 -17.84 0.18 -1.65
N ALA A 93 -18.69 0.96 -0.97
CA ALA A 93 -19.75 0.41 -0.12
C ALA A 93 -20.79 -0.38 -0.91
N LEU A 94 -21.18 0.09 -2.10
CA LEU A 94 -22.09 -0.63 -3.02
C LEU A 94 -21.51 -1.98 -3.48
N HIS A 95 -20.20 -2.08 -3.58
CA HIS A 95 -19.49 -3.33 -3.92
C HIS A 95 -19.09 -4.17 -2.70
N GLY A 96 -19.60 -3.81 -1.51
CA GLY A 96 -19.38 -4.58 -0.27
C GLY A 96 -17.98 -4.44 0.31
N ILE A 97 -17.19 -3.47 -0.13
CA ILE A 97 -15.86 -3.17 0.42
C ILE A 97 -16.02 -2.31 1.68
N GLY A 98 -15.56 -2.82 2.81
CA GLY A 98 -15.59 -2.11 4.09
C GLY A 98 -14.55 -0.98 4.14
N LEU A 99 -14.90 0.16 4.74
CA LEU A 99 -13.97 1.28 4.95
C LEU A 99 -13.78 1.56 6.44
N VAL A 100 -12.52 1.66 6.84
CA VAL A 100 -12.08 2.13 8.16
C VAL A 100 -11.22 3.37 7.91
N LEU A 101 -11.86 4.54 7.96
CA LEU A 101 -11.24 5.84 7.70
C LEU A 101 -10.85 6.55 9.00
N GLY A 102 -9.89 7.47 8.91
CA GLY A 102 -9.38 8.22 10.05
C GLY A 102 -8.63 7.33 11.05
N ASP A 103 -8.17 6.16 10.61
CA ASP A 103 -7.54 5.17 11.47
C ASP A 103 -6.38 4.48 10.74
N GLY A 104 -5.31 4.21 11.44
CA GLY A 104 -4.10 3.65 10.85
C GLY A 104 -3.75 2.27 11.42
N LEU A 105 -2.95 1.54 10.69
CA LEU A 105 -2.34 0.31 11.18
C LEU A 105 -1.51 0.59 12.44
N ASN A 106 -1.65 -0.28 13.44
CA ASN A 106 -0.84 -0.29 14.65
C ASN A 106 0.03 -1.54 14.76
N ALA A 107 -0.55 -2.71 14.51
CA ALA A 107 0.16 -4.00 14.52
C ALA A 107 -0.63 -5.05 13.74
N ILE A 108 0.06 -6.12 13.35
CA ILE A 108 -0.54 -7.35 12.83
C ILE A 108 -0.04 -8.50 13.71
N GLU A 109 -0.90 -9.43 14.06
CA GLU A 109 -0.53 -10.63 14.81
C GLU A 109 -1.20 -11.88 14.23
N LYS A 110 -0.61 -13.04 14.50
CA LYS A 110 -1.28 -14.32 14.20
C LYS A 110 -2.32 -14.62 15.27
N VAL A 111 -3.48 -15.10 14.84
CA VAL A 111 -4.50 -15.60 15.76
C VAL A 111 -4.05 -16.95 16.29
N GLU A 112 -4.02 -17.12 17.61
CA GLU A 112 -3.55 -18.33 18.27
C GLU A 112 -4.38 -19.55 17.82
N GLY A 113 -3.70 -20.62 17.39
CA GLY A 113 -4.35 -21.86 16.93
C GLY A 113 -4.99 -21.75 15.54
N SER A 114 -4.74 -20.69 14.78
CA SER A 114 -5.28 -20.44 13.44
C SER A 114 -4.19 -19.96 12.48
N GLU A 115 -4.46 -20.06 11.18
CA GLU A 115 -3.66 -19.42 10.13
C GLU A 115 -4.08 -17.95 9.92
N ALA A 116 -5.17 -17.51 10.54
CA ALA A 116 -5.69 -16.15 10.39
C ALA A 116 -4.76 -15.11 11.03
N LEU A 117 -4.84 -13.90 10.48
CA LEU A 117 -4.20 -12.71 10.99
C LEU A 117 -5.22 -11.81 11.69
N LYS A 118 -4.75 -11.00 12.60
CA LYS A 118 -5.52 -9.93 13.23
C LYS A 118 -4.80 -8.60 13.03
N VAL A 119 -5.47 -7.68 12.37
CA VAL A 119 -5.02 -6.31 12.18
C VAL A 119 -5.55 -5.47 13.34
N HIS A 120 -4.64 -4.86 14.08
CA HIS A 120 -4.94 -3.86 15.12
C HIS A 120 -4.79 -2.47 14.55
N THR A 121 -5.80 -1.63 14.70
CA THR A 121 -5.74 -0.23 14.31
C THR A 121 -5.33 0.65 15.50
N ARG A 122 -4.96 1.90 15.22
CA ARG A 122 -4.58 2.87 16.26
C ARG A 122 -5.74 3.23 17.18
N SER A 123 -6.97 3.18 16.70
CA SER A 123 -8.17 3.42 17.52
C SER A 123 -8.54 2.23 18.41
N GLY A 124 -7.86 1.08 18.25
CA GLY A 124 -8.15 -0.14 18.97
C GLY A 124 -9.18 -1.05 18.31
N LYS A 125 -9.56 -0.81 17.04
CA LYS A 125 -10.32 -1.78 16.26
C LYS A 125 -9.48 -2.99 15.94
N GLU A 126 -10.11 -4.15 15.93
CA GLU A 126 -9.51 -5.42 15.53
C GLU A 126 -10.25 -5.96 14.29
N LEU A 127 -9.48 -6.32 13.28
CA LEU A 127 -9.98 -6.92 12.04
C LEU A 127 -9.33 -8.28 11.84
N GLU A 128 -10.11 -9.36 11.96
CA GLU A 128 -9.63 -10.70 11.65
C GLU A 128 -9.67 -10.93 10.15
N THR A 129 -8.56 -11.42 9.59
CA THR A 129 -8.36 -11.56 8.14
C THR A 129 -7.47 -12.75 7.82
N ASP A 130 -7.47 -13.18 6.57
CA ASP A 130 -6.63 -14.25 6.07
C ASP A 130 -5.43 -13.69 5.27
N LEU A 131 -5.55 -12.41 4.85
CA LEU A 131 -4.58 -11.72 4.00
C LEU A 131 -4.52 -10.24 4.37
N VAL A 132 -3.31 -9.67 4.38
CA VAL A 132 -3.08 -8.22 4.48
C VAL A 132 -2.25 -7.76 3.30
N VAL A 133 -2.66 -6.67 2.65
CA VAL A 133 -1.87 -6.01 1.61
C VAL A 133 -1.50 -4.60 2.09
N LEU A 134 -0.19 -4.33 2.16
CA LEU A 134 0.35 -3.03 2.53
C LEU A 134 0.44 -2.14 1.28
N SER A 135 -0.32 -1.05 1.25
CA SER A 135 -0.38 -0.10 0.15
C SER A 135 -0.34 1.35 0.63
N ILE A 136 0.59 1.64 1.56
CA ILE A 136 0.71 2.95 2.23
C ILE A 136 1.56 3.96 1.47
N GLY A 137 1.86 3.70 0.20
CA GLY A 137 2.64 4.54 -0.68
C GLY A 137 4.00 3.96 -1.03
N VAL A 138 4.77 4.77 -1.76
CA VAL A 138 6.09 4.40 -2.27
C VAL A 138 7.11 5.47 -1.94
N ARG A 139 8.38 5.11 -1.90
CA ARG A 139 9.50 6.05 -1.78
C ARG A 139 10.42 5.93 -2.99
N PRO A 140 11.01 7.04 -3.46
CA PRO A 140 11.94 7.02 -4.58
C PRO A 140 13.16 6.14 -4.29
N ASN A 141 13.55 5.31 -5.25
CA ASN A 141 14.75 4.48 -5.16
C ASN A 141 15.99 5.27 -5.58
N THR A 142 16.50 6.10 -4.67
CA THR A 142 17.58 7.07 -4.97
C THR A 142 18.89 6.76 -4.27
N LYS A 143 19.08 5.54 -3.80
CA LYS A 143 20.31 5.12 -3.15
C LYS A 143 21.53 5.38 -4.06
N LEU A 144 21.46 4.92 -5.31
CA LEU A 144 22.53 5.12 -6.29
C LEU A 144 22.86 6.61 -6.50
N ALA A 145 21.83 7.45 -6.66
CA ALA A 145 22.02 8.89 -6.85
C ALA A 145 22.72 9.52 -5.65
N LYS A 146 22.30 9.19 -4.42
CA LYS A 146 22.93 9.68 -3.19
C LYS A 146 24.40 9.25 -3.08
N GLU A 147 24.67 7.97 -3.30
CA GLU A 147 26.03 7.41 -3.23
C GLU A 147 26.96 7.98 -4.32
N SER A 148 26.38 8.42 -5.45
CA SER A 148 27.11 9.11 -6.53
C SER A 148 27.24 10.62 -6.34
N GLY A 149 26.79 11.19 -5.23
CA GLY A 149 26.87 12.62 -4.94
C GLY A 149 25.88 13.50 -5.70
N ILE A 150 24.85 12.91 -6.31
CA ILE A 150 23.79 13.65 -6.98
C ILE A 150 22.84 14.22 -5.92
N GLU A 151 22.45 15.48 -6.10
CA GLU A 151 21.57 16.17 -5.18
C GLU A 151 20.18 15.54 -5.13
N VAL A 152 19.68 15.30 -3.91
CA VAL A 152 18.34 14.77 -3.66
C VAL A 152 17.61 15.63 -2.63
N THR A 153 16.29 15.71 -2.74
CA THR A 153 15.44 16.40 -1.76
C THR A 153 15.41 15.66 -0.43
N GLN A 154 14.86 16.30 0.62
CA GLN A 154 14.64 15.65 1.92
C GLN A 154 13.70 14.43 1.82
N ARG A 155 12.78 14.41 0.85
CA ARG A 155 11.87 13.28 0.58
C ARG A 155 12.50 12.19 -0.30
N GLY A 156 13.76 12.37 -0.70
CA GLY A 156 14.50 11.39 -1.48
C GLY A 156 14.36 11.54 -3.01
N HIS A 157 13.65 12.54 -3.53
CA HIS A 157 13.57 12.76 -4.98
C HIS A 157 14.88 13.34 -5.51
N ILE A 158 15.31 12.91 -6.70
CA ILE A 158 16.45 13.53 -7.39
C ILE A 158 16.05 14.94 -7.80
N VAL A 159 16.91 15.91 -7.47
CA VAL A 159 16.71 17.31 -7.90
C VAL A 159 17.08 17.45 -9.36
N THR A 160 16.17 18.00 -10.17
CA THR A 160 16.41 18.28 -11.58
C THR A 160 15.96 19.70 -11.95
N ASN A 161 16.56 20.24 -13.00
CA ASN A 161 16.08 21.46 -13.61
C ASN A 161 14.94 21.18 -14.62
N GLU A 162 14.44 22.23 -15.29
CA GLU A 162 13.38 22.14 -16.30
C GLU A 162 13.71 21.26 -17.51
N ARG A 163 14.99 20.89 -17.70
CA ARG A 163 15.46 19.99 -18.75
C ARG A 163 15.73 18.57 -18.22
N MET A 164 15.27 18.25 -17.02
CA MET A 164 15.52 16.97 -16.34
C MET A 164 17.00 16.67 -16.03
N GLN A 165 17.86 17.68 -16.11
CA GLN A 165 19.29 17.58 -15.80
C GLN A 165 19.49 17.66 -14.29
N THR A 166 20.29 16.77 -13.73
CA THR A 166 20.59 16.71 -12.29
C THR A 166 21.63 17.75 -11.86
N SER A 167 22.17 17.65 -10.65
CA SER A 167 23.33 18.43 -10.20
C SER A 167 24.61 18.11 -10.96
N ASP A 168 24.69 16.96 -11.64
CA ASP A 168 25.74 16.63 -12.59
C ASP A 168 25.26 16.97 -14.01
N PRO A 169 26.03 17.79 -14.79
CA PRO A 169 25.59 18.25 -16.10
C PRO A 169 25.43 17.16 -17.15
N ASP A 170 26.07 16.02 -16.97
CA ASP A 170 26.04 14.89 -17.91
C ASP A 170 24.98 13.82 -17.50
N ILE A 171 24.27 14.03 -16.37
CA ILE A 171 23.30 13.07 -15.85
C ILE A 171 21.90 13.69 -15.81
N TYR A 172 20.94 12.95 -16.33
CA TYR A 172 19.52 13.30 -16.36
C TYR A 172 18.70 12.30 -15.54
N ALA A 173 17.62 12.75 -14.92
CA ALA A 173 16.71 11.89 -14.17
C ALA A 173 15.26 12.19 -14.51
N VAL A 174 14.47 11.13 -14.69
CA VAL A 174 13.04 11.16 -15.01
C VAL A 174 12.27 10.07 -14.24
N GLY A 175 10.97 10.28 -14.04
CA GLY A 175 10.07 9.31 -13.39
C GLY A 175 9.56 9.73 -12.02
#